data_68dca17d375937c30626be17cf0203ed
#
_entry.id   68dca17d375937c30626be17cf0203ed
#
_cell.length_a   1.000
_cell.length_b   1.000
_cell.length_c   1.000
_cell.angle_alpha   90.00
_cell.angle_beta   90.00
_cell.angle_gamma   90.00
#
_symmetry.space_group_name_H-M   'P 1'
#
loop_
_entity.id
_entity.type
_entity.pdbx_description
1 polymer ?
#
loop_
_entity_poly.entity_id
_entity_poly.type
_entity_poly.pdbx_seq_one_letter_code
_entity_poly.pdbx_strand_id
1 'polypeptide(L)'
;STTTKPKLFLSYSQKDECIANIIENQLRFLTNNGIDISRYTRVPYKGSFRQFMNSIPDHDFVLSIVSDSYLKSQACMYEVGETVKDHNFEQKLLFIVLSEEDRKYYSEDDNYPVAAQIYGSETERLTYTVYWKNKYEALKEKIREIGDFEATSKASDELREIGQIYRKDISIFLDYLVKSRGRCFDELYMDRFADILQWIFP
;
A
#
# COMPACT_ATOMS: atom_id res chain seq x y z
N SER A 1 26.94 6.85 21.36
CA SER A 1 25.50 7.07 21.07
C SER A 1 25.02 6.01 20.12
N THR A 2 24.16 5.12 20.61
CA THR A 2 23.48 4.14 19.77
C THR A 2 22.48 4.89 18.88
N THR A 3 22.83 5.05 17.61
CA THR A 3 21.89 5.54 16.61
C THR A 3 20.78 4.51 16.43
N THR A 4 19.55 4.91 16.72
CA THR A 4 18.37 4.07 16.46
C THR A 4 18.24 3.83 14.96
N LYS A 5 17.99 2.57 14.59
CA LYS A 5 17.73 2.22 13.18
C LYS A 5 16.44 2.87 12.70
N PRO A 6 16.40 3.40 11.46
CA PRO A 6 15.14 3.84 10.87
C PRO A 6 14.14 2.69 10.82
N LYS A 7 12.87 2.99 11.11
CA LYS A 7 11.77 2.02 11.07
C LYS A 7 10.99 2.21 9.78
N LEU A 8 10.99 1.18 8.96
CA LEU A 8 10.28 1.15 7.69
C LEU A 8 9.11 0.16 7.75
N PHE A 9 7.91 0.66 7.44
CA PHE A 9 6.73 -0.18 7.25
C PHE A 9 6.61 -0.51 5.76
N LEU A 10 6.65 -1.80 5.41
CA LEU A 10 6.53 -2.25 4.03
C LEU A 10 5.07 -2.61 3.75
N SER A 11 4.43 -1.81 2.90
CA SER A 11 3.02 -1.91 2.55
C SER A 11 2.87 -2.53 1.16
N TYR A 12 2.19 -3.68 1.05
CA TYR A 12 2.03 -4.38 -0.23
C TYR A 12 0.83 -5.32 -0.20
N SER A 13 0.30 -5.62 -1.39
CA SER A 13 -0.71 -6.67 -1.56
C SER A 13 -0.03 -8.04 -1.50
N GLN A 14 -0.70 -9.05 -0.95
CA GLN A 14 -0.18 -10.42 -0.88
C GLN A 14 0.24 -10.97 -2.24
N LYS A 15 -0.42 -10.53 -3.31
CA LYS A 15 -0.06 -10.93 -4.68
C LYS A 15 1.32 -10.44 -5.10
N ASP A 16 1.86 -9.44 -4.40
CA ASP A 16 3.16 -8.83 -4.69
C ASP A 16 4.24 -9.24 -3.69
N GLU A 17 4.03 -10.31 -2.95
CA GLU A 17 4.97 -10.80 -1.93
C GLU A 17 6.36 -11.07 -2.50
N CYS A 18 6.45 -11.56 -3.74
CA CYS A 18 7.73 -11.79 -4.41
C CYS A 18 8.57 -10.51 -4.50
N ILE A 19 7.94 -9.39 -4.82
CA ILE A 19 8.59 -8.07 -4.87
C ILE A 19 9.00 -7.63 -3.47
N ALA A 20 8.08 -7.75 -2.50
CA ALA A 20 8.35 -7.39 -1.11
C ALA A 20 9.55 -8.14 -0.53
N ASN A 21 9.65 -9.43 -0.83
CA ASN A 21 10.77 -10.27 -0.39
C ASN A 21 12.11 -9.78 -0.96
N ILE A 22 12.15 -9.45 -2.24
CA ILE A 22 13.36 -8.93 -2.88
C ILE A 22 13.76 -7.60 -2.25
N ILE A 23 12.82 -6.69 -2.08
CA ILE A 23 13.07 -5.37 -1.49
C ILE A 23 13.63 -5.51 -0.06
N GLU A 24 12.99 -6.30 0.77
CA GLU A 24 13.44 -6.48 2.15
C GLU A 24 14.85 -7.06 2.21
N ASN A 25 15.11 -8.13 1.45
CA ASN A 25 16.42 -8.78 1.43
C ASN A 25 17.52 -7.83 0.94
N GLN A 26 17.24 -7.05 -0.10
CA GLN A 26 18.20 -6.09 -0.66
C GLN A 26 18.44 -4.92 0.31
N LEU A 27 17.39 -4.36 0.90
CA LEU A 27 17.56 -3.25 1.84
C LEU A 27 18.34 -3.68 3.09
N ARG A 28 18.10 -4.89 3.60
CA ARG A 28 18.89 -5.43 4.72
C ARG A 28 20.35 -5.62 4.35
N PHE A 29 20.59 -6.16 3.18
CA PHE A 29 21.95 -6.39 2.69
C PHE A 29 22.70 -5.07 2.46
N LEU A 30 22.08 -4.13 1.74
CA LEU A 30 22.71 -2.85 1.37
C LEU A 30 22.96 -1.93 2.58
N THR A 31 22.18 -2.07 3.65
CA THR A 31 22.32 -1.29 4.87
C THR A 31 23.08 -2.02 5.98
N ASN A 32 23.55 -3.23 5.71
CA ASN A 32 24.18 -4.11 6.71
C ASN A 32 23.27 -4.28 7.95
N ASN A 33 21.98 -4.56 7.72
CA ASN A 33 20.94 -4.67 8.74
C ASN A 33 20.75 -3.37 9.55
N GLY A 34 21.06 -2.22 8.95
CA GLY A 34 20.89 -0.91 9.58
C GLY A 34 19.48 -0.32 9.48
N ILE A 35 18.51 -1.12 9.06
CA ILE A 35 17.12 -0.72 8.91
C ILE A 35 16.20 -1.73 9.61
N ASP A 36 15.15 -1.24 10.25
CA ASP A 36 14.15 -2.06 10.93
C ASP A 36 12.89 -2.12 10.06
N ILE A 37 12.58 -3.29 9.49
CA ILE A 37 11.50 -3.47 8.51
C ILE A 37 10.37 -4.26 9.14
N SER A 38 9.16 -3.67 9.11
CA SER A 38 7.93 -4.30 9.57
C SER A 38 7.04 -4.69 8.38
N ARG A 39 6.44 -5.88 8.44
CA ARG A 39 5.50 -6.43 7.45
C ARG A 39 4.35 -7.10 8.18
N TYR A 40 3.13 -6.99 7.65
CA TYR A 40 1.96 -7.59 8.29
C TYR A 40 2.04 -9.13 8.39
N THR A 41 2.78 -9.81 7.51
CA THR A 41 2.98 -11.26 7.57
C THR A 41 3.68 -11.72 8.84
N ARG A 42 4.23 -10.79 9.63
CA ARG A 42 4.90 -11.07 10.90
C ARG A 42 3.99 -10.89 12.11
N VAL A 43 2.69 -10.67 11.88
CA VAL A 43 1.72 -10.63 12.98
C VAL A 43 1.64 -12.05 13.59
N PRO A 44 1.86 -12.20 14.90
CA PRO A 44 1.84 -13.53 15.53
C PRO A 44 0.47 -14.19 15.42
N TYR A 45 0.44 -15.51 15.51
CA TYR A 45 -0.81 -16.27 15.56
C TYR A 45 -1.72 -15.69 16.67
N LYS A 46 -2.98 -15.42 16.33
CA LYS A 46 -3.96 -14.70 17.17
C LYS A 46 -3.58 -13.24 17.49
N GLY A 47 -2.50 -12.73 16.92
CA GLY A 47 -2.23 -11.30 17.00
C GLY A 47 -3.27 -10.47 16.23
N SER A 48 -3.52 -9.26 16.71
CA SER A 48 -4.50 -8.37 16.07
C SER A 48 -3.89 -7.68 14.85
N PHE A 49 -4.47 -7.97 13.67
CA PHE A 49 -4.12 -7.28 12.45
C PHE A 49 -4.35 -5.76 12.58
N ARG A 50 -5.46 -5.36 13.21
CA ARG A 50 -5.80 -3.96 13.42
C ARG A 50 -4.77 -3.25 14.32
N GLN A 51 -4.31 -3.92 15.39
CA GLN A 51 -3.25 -3.36 16.24
C GLN A 51 -1.94 -3.18 15.49
N PHE A 52 -1.59 -4.13 14.63
CA PHE A 52 -0.41 -4.02 13.78
C PHE A 52 -0.53 -2.81 12.83
N MET A 53 -1.70 -2.64 12.19
CA MET A 53 -1.96 -1.50 11.30
C MET A 53 -1.90 -0.16 12.05
N ASN A 54 -2.36 -0.14 13.31
CA ASN A 54 -2.30 1.05 14.15
C ASN A 54 -0.86 1.43 14.54
N SER A 55 0.12 0.56 14.30
CA SER A 55 1.54 0.87 14.53
C SER A 55 2.18 1.68 13.40
N ILE A 56 1.49 1.89 12.29
CA ILE A 56 2.02 2.65 11.14
C ILE A 56 2.54 4.04 11.54
N PRO A 57 1.83 4.82 12.38
CA PRO A 57 2.35 6.14 12.81
C PRO A 57 3.67 6.10 13.59
N ASP A 58 4.01 4.96 14.17
CA ASP A 58 5.25 4.77 14.93
C ASP A 58 6.47 4.51 14.04
N HIS A 59 6.27 4.35 12.74
CA HIS A 59 7.34 4.15 11.77
C HIS A 59 7.83 5.47 11.22
N ASP A 60 9.13 5.52 10.90
CA ASP A 60 9.74 6.69 10.27
C ASP A 60 9.33 6.83 8.81
N PHE A 61 9.18 5.69 8.11
CA PHE A 61 8.82 5.64 6.71
C PHE A 61 7.84 4.50 6.43
N VAL A 62 7.01 4.73 5.41
CA VAL A 62 6.15 3.71 4.79
C VAL A 62 6.58 3.57 3.34
N LEU A 63 6.88 2.35 2.90
CA LEU A 63 7.16 2.06 1.49
C LEU A 63 6.01 1.28 0.90
N SER A 64 5.27 1.92 -0.01
CA SER A 64 4.13 1.31 -0.70
C SER A 64 4.58 0.70 -2.03
N ILE A 65 4.29 -0.59 -2.21
CA ILE A 65 4.52 -1.31 -3.47
C ILE A 65 3.20 -1.26 -4.25
N VAL A 66 3.09 -0.29 -5.14
CA VAL A 66 1.82 0.05 -5.79
C VAL A 66 1.64 -0.74 -7.08
N SER A 67 0.85 -1.80 -7.00
CA SER A 67 0.38 -2.61 -8.12
C SER A 67 -1.10 -2.34 -8.38
N ASP A 68 -1.66 -2.93 -9.44
CA ASP A 68 -3.10 -2.96 -9.64
C ASP A 68 -3.82 -3.55 -8.42
N SER A 69 -3.31 -4.66 -7.90
CA SER A 69 -3.87 -5.32 -6.72
C SER A 69 -3.78 -4.45 -5.46
N TYR A 70 -2.71 -3.68 -5.31
CA TYR A 70 -2.54 -2.74 -4.19
C TYR A 70 -3.68 -1.74 -4.14
N LEU A 71 -3.96 -1.10 -5.26
CA LEU A 71 -5.00 -0.07 -5.38
C LEU A 71 -6.43 -0.63 -5.20
N LYS A 72 -6.58 -1.94 -5.30
CA LYS A 72 -7.86 -2.65 -5.11
C LYS A 72 -7.93 -3.41 -3.77
N SER A 73 -6.91 -3.28 -2.93
CA SER A 73 -6.84 -3.95 -1.63
C SER A 73 -7.35 -3.05 -0.52
N GLN A 74 -8.37 -3.50 0.21
CA GLN A 74 -8.90 -2.75 1.34
C GLN A 74 -7.85 -2.55 2.44
N ALA A 75 -7.07 -3.58 2.74
CA ALA A 75 -6.01 -3.49 3.73
C ALA A 75 -4.94 -2.47 3.32
N CYS A 76 -4.49 -2.51 2.05
CA CYS A 76 -3.48 -1.56 1.55
C CYS A 76 -4.02 -0.13 1.55
N MET A 77 -5.25 0.09 1.12
CA MET A 77 -5.86 1.42 1.13
C MET A 77 -6.15 1.92 2.54
N TYR A 78 -6.38 1.02 3.50
CA TYR A 78 -6.44 1.40 4.91
C TYR A 78 -5.08 1.92 5.39
N GLU A 79 -3.99 1.24 5.04
CA GLU A 79 -2.62 1.68 5.36
C GLU A 79 -2.34 3.06 4.76
N VAL A 80 -2.75 3.28 3.51
CA VAL A 80 -2.65 4.59 2.87
C VAL A 80 -3.41 5.64 3.67
N GLY A 81 -4.66 5.34 4.04
CA GLY A 81 -5.50 6.25 4.82
C GLY A 81 -4.87 6.64 6.15
N GLU A 82 -4.28 5.68 6.85
CA GLU A 82 -3.56 5.94 8.10
C GLU A 82 -2.31 6.82 7.88
N THR A 83 -1.59 6.59 6.79
CA THR A 83 -0.40 7.36 6.46
C THR A 83 -0.73 8.80 6.10
N VAL A 84 -1.75 9.04 5.26
CA VAL A 84 -2.10 10.39 4.79
C VAL A 84 -2.76 11.26 5.86
N LYS A 85 -3.12 10.70 7.02
CA LYS A 85 -3.55 11.49 8.18
C LYS A 85 -2.44 12.36 8.75
N ASP A 86 -1.19 11.96 8.57
CA ASP A 86 -0.03 12.75 8.96
C ASP A 86 0.11 13.92 7.98
N HIS A 87 0.20 15.15 8.52
CA HIS A 87 0.36 16.34 7.66
C HIS A 87 1.70 16.37 6.92
N ASN A 88 2.69 15.58 7.36
CA ASN A 88 3.99 15.41 6.70
C ASN A 88 4.07 14.10 5.92
N PHE A 89 2.95 13.52 5.52
CA PHE A 89 2.93 12.20 4.88
C PHE A 89 3.78 12.13 3.62
N GLU A 90 3.90 13.23 2.86
CA GLU A 90 4.69 13.25 1.63
C GLU A 90 6.19 13.00 1.87
N GLN A 91 6.68 13.33 3.05
CA GLN A 91 8.06 13.03 3.43
C GLN A 91 8.24 11.62 3.98
N LYS A 92 7.18 11.06 4.54
CA LYS A 92 7.16 9.75 5.17
C LYS A 92 6.83 8.63 4.18
N LEU A 93 5.99 8.91 3.20
CA LEU A 93 5.50 7.93 2.24
C LEU A 93 6.43 7.82 1.03
N LEU A 94 7.12 6.70 0.95
CA LEU A 94 7.89 6.27 -0.21
C LEU A 94 7.05 5.30 -1.02
N PHE A 95 7.28 5.22 -2.33
CA PHE A 95 6.51 4.33 -3.17
C PHE A 95 7.29 3.83 -4.37
N ILE A 96 6.89 2.65 -4.82
CA ILE A 96 7.34 2.03 -6.07
C ILE A 96 6.08 1.70 -6.84
N VAL A 97 5.94 2.19 -8.07
CA VAL A 97 4.78 1.89 -8.92
C VAL A 97 5.17 0.79 -9.89
N LEU A 98 4.54 -0.38 -9.74
CA LEU A 98 4.83 -1.52 -10.60
C LEU A 98 4.33 -1.27 -12.04
N SER A 99 5.17 -1.62 -13.00
CA SER A 99 4.91 -1.51 -14.43
C SER A 99 4.85 -2.89 -15.09
N GLU A 100 4.53 -2.94 -16.37
CA GLU A 100 4.53 -4.20 -17.13
C GLU A 100 5.91 -4.86 -17.16
N GLU A 101 6.99 -4.08 -17.11
CA GLU A 101 8.35 -4.61 -17.07
C GLU A 101 8.62 -5.45 -15.82
N ASP A 102 7.92 -5.15 -14.73
CA ASP A 102 8.11 -5.84 -13.45
C ASP A 102 7.47 -7.24 -13.43
N ARG A 103 6.67 -7.56 -14.44
CA ARG A 103 6.04 -8.87 -14.60
C ARG A 103 7.05 -10.02 -14.60
N LYS A 104 8.25 -9.80 -15.09
CA LYS A 104 9.31 -10.81 -15.16
C LYS A 104 9.74 -11.37 -13.80
N TYR A 105 9.42 -10.68 -12.70
CA TYR A 105 9.72 -11.13 -11.35
C TYR A 105 8.63 -12.05 -10.77
N TYR A 106 7.51 -12.19 -11.47
CA TYR A 106 6.37 -13.01 -11.06
C TYR A 106 6.41 -14.38 -11.73
N SER A 107 5.67 -15.35 -11.16
CA SER A 107 5.50 -16.65 -11.77
C SER A 107 4.69 -16.56 -13.06
N GLU A 108 4.99 -17.41 -14.05
CA GLU A 108 4.19 -17.54 -15.28
C GLU A 108 2.76 -17.99 -15.00
N ASP A 109 2.53 -18.65 -13.85
CA ASP A 109 1.20 -19.11 -13.43
C ASP A 109 0.35 -17.97 -12.82
N ASP A 110 0.94 -16.83 -12.55
CA ASP A 110 0.24 -15.67 -11.99
C ASP A 110 -0.57 -14.97 -13.10
N ASN A 111 -1.91 -15.09 -13.04
CA ASN A 111 -2.83 -14.64 -14.10
C ASN A 111 -3.52 -13.31 -13.79
N TYR A 112 -3.01 -12.53 -12.84
CA TYR A 112 -3.59 -11.24 -12.46
C TYR A 112 -2.73 -10.07 -12.99
N PRO A 113 -3.35 -8.90 -13.21
CA PRO A 113 -2.58 -7.71 -13.59
C PRO A 113 -1.59 -7.30 -12.51
N VAL A 114 -0.37 -6.97 -12.90
CA VAL A 114 0.68 -6.48 -11.99
C VAL A 114 0.74 -4.96 -12.01
N ALA A 115 0.84 -4.37 -13.20
CA ALA A 115 1.04 -2.94 -13.38
C ALA A 115 -0.14 -2.11 -12.86
N ALA A 116 0.16 -1.03 -12.13
CA ALA A 116 -0.83 -0.02 -11.78
C ALA A 116 -1.07 0.90 -12.98
N GLN A 117 -2.34 1.07 -13.39
CA GLN A 117 -2.72 1.85 -14.57
C GLN A 117 -3.01 3.30 -14.16
N ILE A 118 -1.96 4.05 -13.80
CA ILE A 118 -2.15 5.41 -13.24
C ILE A 118 -1.47 6.53 -14.04
N TYR A 119 -0.47 6.22 -14.86
CA TYR A 119 0.29 7.25 -15.58
C TYR A 119 -0.22 7.55 -16.99
N GLY A 120 -1.16 6.77 -17.51
CA GLY A 120 -1.66 6.95 -18.87
C GLY A 120 -2.62 8.14 -19.01
N SER A 121 -3.71 8.13 -18.23
CA SER A 121 -4.74 9.17 -18.33
C SER A 121 -5.57 9.26 -17.05
N GLU A 122 -6.30 10.35 -16.90
CA GLU A 122 -7.28 10.51 -15.82
C GLU A 122 -8.37 9.44 -15.88
N THR A 123 -8.79 9.05 -17.08
CA THR A 123 -9.78 7.99 -17.28
C THR A 123 -9.30 6.66 -16.69
N GLU A 124 -8.03 6.32 -16.90
CA GLU A 124 -7.45 5.10 -16.33
C GLU A 124 -7.43 5.18 -14.80
N ARG A 125 -7.02 6.31 -14.24
CA ARG A 125 -7.00 6.52 -12.79
C ARG A 125 -8.39 6.41 -12.18
N LEU A 126 -9.40 7.00 -12.82
CA LEU A 126 -10.79 6.94 -12.37
C LEU A 126 -11.34 5.51 -12.33
N THR A 127 -10.74 4.56 -13.06
CA THR A 127 -11.10 3.14 -12.97
C THR A 127 -10.98 2.62 -11.54
N TYR A 128 -9.99 3.08 -10.78
CA TYR A 128 -9.83 2.70 -9.38
C TYR A 128 -10.91 3.33 -8.49
N THR A 129 -11.28 4.56 -8.76
CA THR A 129 -12.40 5.21 -8.05
C THR A 129 -13.71 4.46 -8.32
N VAL A 130 -13.96 4.05 -9.57
CA VAL A 130 -15.13 3.24 -9.92
C VAL A 130 -15.12 1.90 -9.20
N TYR A 131 -13.97 1.25 -9.10
CA TYR A 131 -13.82 0.00 -8.36
C TYR A 131 -14.31 0.16 -6.90
N TRP A 132 -13.87 1.21 -6.21
CA TRP A 132 -14.25 1.46 -4.82
C TRP A 132 -15.69 1.90 -4.69
N LYS A 133 -16.21 2.68 -5.66
CA LYS A 133 -17.63 3.02 -5.72
C LYS A 133 -18.49 1.76 -5.80
N ASN A 134 -18.14 0.84 -6.67
CA ASN A 134 -18.90 -0.40 -6.85
C ASN A 134 -18.85 -1.25 -5.58
N LYS A 135 -17.73 -1.34 -4.90
CA LYS A 135 -17.63 -2.01 -3.60
C LYS A 135 -18.51 -1.36 -2.55
N TYR A 136 -18.50 -0.03 -2.49
CA TYR A 136 -19.32 0.73 -1.56
C TYR A 136 -20.80 0.47 -1.79
N GLU A 137 -21.26 0.60 -3.04
CA GLU A 137 -22.66 0.41 -3.39
C GLU A 137 -23.13 -1.03 -3.15
N ALA A 138 -22.30 -2.02 -3.46
CA ALA A 138 -22.62 -3.42 -3.24
C ALA A 138 -22.82 -3.74 -1.75
N LEU A 139 -21.94 -3.27 -0.88
CA LEU A 139 -22.07 -3.48 0.57
C LEU A 139 -23.28 -2.72 1.12
N LYS A 140 -23.49 -1.49 0.68
CA LYS A 140 -24.64 -0.67 1.07
C LYS A 140 -25.97 -1.36 0.75
N GLU A 141 -26.06 -1.97 -0.43
CA GLU A 141 -27.27 -2.71 -0.85
C GLU A 141 -27.48 -3.95 0.00
N LYS A 142 -26.44 -4.70 0.34
CA LYS A 142 -26.53 -5.85 1.24
C LYS A 142 -27.04 -5.46 2.63
N ILE A 143 -26.54 -4.36 3.17
CA ILE A 143 -26.99 -3.83 4.46
C ILE A 143 -28.49 -3.47 4.38
N ARG A 144 -28.90 -2.83 3.28
CA ARG A 144 -30.30 -2.46 3.04
C ARG A 144 -31.21 -3.68 2.98
N GLU A 145 -30.79 -4.74 2.27
CA GLU A 145 -31.55 -5.99 2.16
C GLU A 145 -31.83 -6.62 3.54
N ILE A 146 -30.85 -6.58 4.44
CA ILE A 146 -30.99 -7.15 5.79
C ILE A 146 -31.92 -6.29 6.62
N GLY A 147 -31.79 -4.97 6.58
CA GLY A 147 -32.68 -4.02 7.22
C GLY A 147 -32.70 -4.07 8.75
N ASP A 148 -31.70 -4.70 9.38
CA ASP A 148 -31.59 -4.84 10.83
C ASP A 148 -30.28 -4.16 11.29
N PHE A 149 -30.42 -3.14 12.11
CA PHE A 149 -29.28 -2.33 12.57
C PHE A 149 -28.28 -3.14 13.41
N GLU A 150 -28.76 -4.01 14.30
CA GLU A 150 -27.87 -4.81 15.14
C GLU A 150 -27.11 -5.87 14.31
N ALA A 151 -27.81 -6.53 13.39
CA ALA A 151 -27.23 -7.55 12.52
C ALA A 151 -26.18 -6.97 11.56
N THR A 152 -26.28 -5.67 11.22
CA THR A 152 -25.40 -5.02 10.24
C THR A 152 -24.39 -4.05 10.86
N SER A 153 -24.23 -4.07 12.18
CA SER A 153 -23.34 -3.11 12.87
C SER A 153 -21.89 -3.16 12.35
N LYS A 154 -21.30 -4.34 12.24
CA LYS A 154 -19.93 -4.50 11.71
C LYS A 154 -19.84 -4.16 10.23
N ALA A 155 -20.85 -4.53 9.45
CA ALA A 155 -20.92 -4.20 8.04
C ALA A 155 -21.00 -2.68 7.82
N SER A 156 -21.69 -1.97 8.70
CA SER A 156 -21.78 -0.51 8.66
C SER A 156 -20.44 0.16 8.96
N ASP A 157 -19.65 -0.41 9.86
CA ASP A 157 -18.27 0.06 10.12
C ASP A 157 -17.39 -0.13 8.89
N GLU A 158 -17.46 -1.30 8.26
CA GLU A 158 -16.75 -1.57 7.01
C GLU A 158 -17.19 -0.65 5.88
N LEU A 159 -18.49 -0.36 5.78
CA LEU A 159 -19.01 0.57 4.79
C LEU A 159 -18.41 1.97 4.95
N ARG A 160 -18.26 2.45 6.18
CA ARG A 160 -17.62 3.73 6.44
C ARG A 160 -16.16 3.73 5.99
N GLU A 161 -15.44 2.64 6.25
CA GLU A 161 -14.05 2.47 5.85
C GLU A 161 -13.92 2.48 4.32
N ILE A 162 -14.74 1.71 3.61
CA ILE A 162 -14.79 1.70 2.14
C ILE A 162 -15.20 3.07 1.60
N GLY A 163 -16.16 3.73 2.24
CA GLY A 163 -16.59 5.08 1.88
C GLY A 163 -15.45 6.10 1.98
N GLN A 164 -14.63 6.00 3.00
CA GLN A 164 -13.45 6.86 3.18
C GLN A 164 -12.44 6.64 2.05
N ILE A 165 -12.19 5.39 1.67
CA ILE A 165 -11.32 5.06 0.53
C ILE A 165 -11.90 5.66 -0.76
N TYR A 166 -13.18 5.37 -1.04
CA TYR A 166 -13.87 5.80 -2.25
C TYR A 166 -13.89 7.32 -2.41
N ARG A 167 -14.22 8.05 -1.33
CA ARG A 167 -14.43 9.49 -1.41
C ARG A 167 -13.19 10.35 -1.22
N LYS A 168 -12.18 9.83 -0.54
CA LYS A 168 -10.99 10.62 -0.16
C LYS A 168 -9.67 9.93 -0.45
N ASP A 169 -9.42 8.78 0.16
CA ASP A 169 -8.07 8.23 0.22
C ASP A 169 -7.53 7.84 -1.14
N ILE A 170 -8.37 7.23 -2.00
CA ILE A 170 -7.94 6.84 -3.36
C ILE A 170 -7.52 8.07 -4.17
N SER A 171 -8.29 9.15 -4.11
CA SER A 171 -7.99 10.38 -4.84
C SER A 171 -6.73 11.06 -4.34
N ILE A 172 -6.58 11.19 -3.03
CA ILE A 172 -5.38 11.79 -2.41
C ILE A 172 -4.15 10.99 -2.80
N PHE A 173 -4.22 9.67 -2.72
CA PHE A 173 -3.09 8.80 -3.04
C PHE A 173 -2.70 8.86 -4.52
N LEU A 174 -3.67 8.76 -5.42
CA LEU A 174 -3.42 8.83 -6.86
C LEU A 174 -2.83 10.19 -7.25
N ASP A 175 -3.35 11.27 -6.70
CA ASP A 175 -2.81 12.62 -6.94
C ASP A 175 -1.34 12.71 -6.48
N TYR A 176 -1.04 12.15 -5.31
CA TYR A 176 0.33 12.11 -4.80
C TYR A 176 1.25 11.32 -5.72
N LEU A 177 0.85 10.12 -6.15
CA LEU A 177 1.64 9.25 -7.02
C LEU A 177 1.92 9.91 -8.39
N VAL A 178 0.96 10.61 -8.95
CA VAL A 178 1.09 11.27 -10.26
C VAL A 178 1.93 12.54 -10.16
N LYS A 179 1.74 13.32 -9.11
CA LYS A 179 2.48 14.56 -8.85
C LYS A 179 3.95 14.28 -8.51
N SER A 180 4.21 13.22 -7.77
CA SER A 180 5.54 12.83 -7.30
C SER A 180 6.07 11.71 -8.18
N ARG A 181 6.95 12.04 -9.11
CA ARG A 181 7.44 11.07 -10.09
C ARG A 181 8.15 9.89 -9.42
N GLY A 182 7.57 8.69 -9.55
CA GLY A 182 8.15 7.44 -9.07
C GLY A 182 8.93 6.71 -10.16
N ARG A 183 9.66 5.67 -9.74
CA ARG A 183 10.34 4.73 -10.63
C ARG A 183 9.71 3.34 -10.46
N CYS A 184 9.76 2.51 -11.50
CA CYS A 184 9.29 1.13 -11.40
C CYS A 184 10.29 0.28 -10.59
N PHE A 185 9.85 -0.91 -10.18
CA PHE A 185 10.68 -1.81 -9.39
C PHE A 185 11.99 -2.18 -10.10
N ASP A 186 11.91 -2.55 -11.38
CA ASP A 186 13.08 -2.98 -12.14
C ASP A 186 14.17 -1.90 -12.19
N GLU A 187 13.79 -0.65 -12.43
CA GLU A 187 14.73 0.47 -12.44
C GLU A 187 15.41 0.65 -11.08
N LEU A 188 14.63 0.62 -10.01
CA LEU A 188 15.16 0.78 -8.64
C LEU A 188 16.05 -0.38 -8.26
N TYR A 189 15.67 -1.61 -8.62
CA TYR A 189 16.45 -2.81 -8.35
C TYR A 189 17.82 -2.75 -9.05
N MET A 190 17.83 -2.37 -10.33
CA MET A 190 19.06 -2.24 -11.11
C MET A 190 19.99 -1.15 -10.57
N ASP A 191 19.43 -0.14 -9.94
CA ASP A 191 20.15 0.98 -9.31
C ASP A 191 20.42 0.75 -7.82
N ARG A 192 20.25 -0.46 -7.32
CA ARG A 192 20.44 -0.84 -5.91
C ARG A 192 19.65 0.01 -4.93
N PHE A 193 18.43 0.41 -5.30
CA PHE A 193 17.53 1.22 -4.47
C PHE A 193 18.15 2.53 -3.96
N ALA A 194 19.07 3.11 -4.75
CA ALA A 194 19.82 4.30 -4.34
C ALA A 194 18.89 5.46 -3.94
N ASP A 195 17.81 5.72 -4.69
CA ASP A 195 16.89 6.81 -4.41
C ASP A 195 16.17 6.60 -3.07
N ILE A 196 15.73 5.37 -2.80
CA ILE A 196 15.06 5.04 -1.54
C ILE A 196 16.02 5.15 -0.38
N LEU A 197 17.24 4.61 -0.53
CA LEU A 197 18.27 4.67 0.52
C LEU A 197 18.70 6.08 0.82
N GLN A 198 18.80 6.94 -0.19
CA GLN A 198 19.14 8.35 0.01
C GLN A 198 18.04 9.09 0.76
N TRP A 199 16.77 8.72 0.54
CA TRP A 199 15.67 9.32 1.27
C TRP A 199 15.67 8.89 2.76
N ILE A 200 15.96 7.62 3.03
CA ILE A 200 15.99 7.07 4.39
C ILE A 200 17.24 7.52 5.15
N PHE A 201 18.38 7.59 4.46
CA PHE A 201 19.69 7.96 5.02
C PHE A 201 20.25 9.18 4.29
N PRO A 202 19.69 10.38 4.53
CA PRO A 202 20.09 11.60 3.84
C PRO A 202 21.50 12.07 4.14
#